data_373ea0dec2ed3ca7172502df4fa28455
#
_entry.id   373ea0dec2ed3ca7172502df4fa28455
#
_cell.length_a   1.000
_cell.length_b   1.000
_cell.length_c   1.000
_cell.angle_alpha   90.00
_cell.angle_beta   90.00
_cell.angle_gamma   90.00
#
_symmetry.space_group_name_H-M   'P 1'
#
loop_
_entity.id
_entity.type
_entity.pdbx_description
1 polymer ?
#
loop_
_entity_poly.entity_id
_entity_poly.type
_entity_poly.pdbx_seq_one_letter_code
_entity_poly.pdbx_strand_id
1 'polypeptide(L)'
;EEVVKDFGQVNLVINNAGVALSATVREMTDEDFKWVMDIDFWGVAHGTRAFLPHLIASGDGHVVNVSSVFGLIGVPKQSAYNAAKFAVRGFTEALRQEMKLENQPVAVSCVHPGGIRTNIVNAARMGKSENAVAQRKGSDKLAMTTPEKAAEIIVKGILKNESRILVGPDAWGIDAINRLLGSAYQPLVERFSRKNLYI
;
A
#
# COMPACT_ATOMS: atom_id res chain seq x y z
N GLU A 1 -12.38 19.79 -8.24
CA GLU A 1 -13.27 20.69 -9.00
C GLU A 1 -12.91 20.73 -10.49
N GLU A 2 -11.64 20.89 -10.88
CA GLU A 2 -11.21 20.94 -12.29
C GLU A 2 -11.63 19.70 -13.09
N VAL A 3 -11.39 18.50 -12.56
CA VAL A 3 -11.79 17.25 -13.22
C VAL A 3 -13.28 17.19 -13.49
N VAL A 4 -14.11 17.57 -12.52
CA VAL A 4 -15.57 17.61 -12.71
C VAL A 4 -15.97 18.68 -13.72
N LYS A 5 -15.31 19.83 -13.72
CA LYS A 5 -15.53 20.89 -14.70
C LYS A 5 -15.20 20.45 -16.13
N ASP A 6 -14.10 19.72 -16.30
CA ASP A 6 -13.58 19.38 -17.63
C ASP A 6 -14.26 18.10 -18.20
N PHE A 7 -14.63 17.15 -17.33
CA PHE A 7 -15.14 15.84 -17.73
C PHE A 7 -16.58 15.54 -17.25
N GLY A 8 -17.20 16.46 -16.51
CA GLY A 8 -18.59 16.35 -16.04
C GLY A 8 -18.75 15.48 -14.80
N GLN A 9 -17.93 14.44 -14.60
CA GLN A 9 -18.03 13.51 -13.48
C GLN A 9 -16.68 12.86 -13.14
N VAL A 10 -16.61 12.20 -11.97
CA VAL A 10 -15.49 11.34 -11.54
C VAL A 10 -16.05 9.99 -11.15
N ASN A 11 -15.59 8.92 -11.79
CA ASN A 11 -16.01 7.55 -11.51
C ASN A 11 -14.94 6.72 -10.80
N LEU A 12 -13.66 7.12 -10.88
CA LEU A 12 -12.56 6.38 -10.31
C LEU A 12 -11.53 7.31 -9.69
N VAL A 13 -11.13 7.02 -8.45
CA VAL A 13 -9.94 7.60 -7.83
C VAL A 13 -8.97 6.49 -7.44
N ILE A 14 -7.70 6.64 -7.81
CA ILE A 14 -6.62 5.73 -7.41
C ILE A 14 -5.62 6.50 -6.57
N ASN A 15 -5.63 6.28 -5.26
CA ASN A 15 -4.66 6.84 -4.33
C ASN A 15 -3.41 5.95 -4.32
N ASN A 16 -2.47 6.27 -5.20
CA ASN A 16 -1.28 5.44 -5.47
C ASN A 16 0.03 6.07 -4.98
N ALA A 17 0.09 7.39 -4.79
CA ALA A 17 1.31 8.07 -4.35
C ALA A 17 1.83 7.45 -3.05
N GLY A 18 3.14 7.23 -2.97
CA GLY A 18 3.75 6.63 -1.81
C GLY A 18 5.26 6.76 -1.80
N VAL A 19 5.83 6.69 -0.61
CA VAL A 19 7.26 6.77 -0.34
C VAL A 19 7.69 5.62 0.56
N ALA A 20 9.00 5.41 0.71
CA ALA A 20 9.53 4.40 1.61
C ALA A 20 10.57 5.00 2.56
N LEU A 21 10.67 4.41 3.74
CA LEU A 21 11.70 4.70 4.74
C LEU A 21 12.27 3.37 5.23
N SER A 22 13.58 3.23 5.21
CA SER A 22 14.28 2.14 5.84
C SER A 22 15.11 2.64 7.01
N ALA A 23 14.62 2.42 8.22
CA ALA A 23 15.31 2.77 9.45
C ALA A 23 14.80 1.90 10.60
N THR A 24 15.67 1.62 11.57
CA THR A 24 15.21 1.04 12.83
C THR A 24 14.38 2.08 13.61
N VAL A 25 13.50 1.63 14.51
CA VAL A 25 12.73 2.54 15.38
C VAL A 25 13.64 3.48 16.19
N ARG A 26 14.87 3.02 16.54
CA ARG A 26 15.85 3.82 17.29
C ARG A 26 16.48 4.94 16.49
N GLU A 27 16.59 4.78 15.18
CA GLU A 27 17.30 5.72 14.28
C GLU A 27 16.35 6.65 13.54
N MET A 28 15.11 6.20 13.37
CA MET A 28 14.07 6.96 12.70
C MET A 28 13.73 8.22 13.48
N THR A 29 13.73 9.36 12.80
CA THR A 29 13.31 10.64 13.40
C THR A 29 11.78 10.78 13.36
N ASP A 30 11.23 11.61 14.23
CA ASP A 30 9.79 11.96 14.20
C ASP A 30 9.41 12.63 12.88
N GLU A 31 10.33 13.40 12.29
CA GLU A 31 10.15 14.03 10.98
C GLU A 31 10.02 12.98 9.86
N ASP A 32 10.87 11.94 9.86
CA ASP A 32 10.81 10.87 8.88
C ASP A 32 9.53 10.03 9.04
N PHE A 33 9.15 9.73 10.28
CA PHE A 33 7.89 9.04 10.56
C PHE A 33 6.69 9.85 10.04
N LYS A 34 6.65 11.13 10.39
CA LYS A 34 5.60 12.04 9.94
C LYS A 34 5.55 12.14 8.42
N TRP A 35 6.69 12.27 7.76
CA TRP A 35 6.78 12.34 6.30
C TRP A 35 6.17 11.11 5.61
N VAL A 36 6.45 9.90 6.10
CA VAL A 36 5.84 8.67 5.57
C VAL A 36 4.33 8.68 5.82
N MET A 37 3.89 9.02 7.03
CA MET A 37 2.46 9.05 7.36
C MET A 37 1.69 10.10 6.56
N ASP A 38 2.27 11.27 6.36
CA ASP A 38 1.63 12.35 5.60
C ASP A 38 1.37 11.95 4.16
N ILE A 39 2.33 11.28 3.51
CA ILE A 39 2.21 10.89 2.10
C ILE A 39 1.41 9.59 1.97
N ASP A 40 1.81 8.54 2.69
CA ASP A 40 1.31 7.19 2.46
C ASP A 40 -0.07 6.93 3.07
N PHE A 41 -0.44 7.66 4.15
CA PHE A 41 -1.74 7.52 4.78
C PHE A 41 -2.61 8.77 4.63
N TRP A 42 -2.14 9.94 5.06
CA TRP A 42 -2.96 11.16 4.99
C TRP A 42 -3.25 11.57 3.55
N GLY A 43 -2.30 11.38 2.63
CA GLY A 43 -2.55 11.57 1.20
C GLY A 43 -3.71 10.71 0.69
N VAL A 44 -3.75 9.44 1.06
CA VAL A 44 -4.86 8.51 0.73
C VAL A 44 -6.16 8.95 1.37
N ALA A 45 -6.16 9.31 2.67
CA ALA A 45 -7.35 9.73 3.39
C ALA A 45 -7.92 11.04 2.82
N HIS A 46 -7.07 12.03 2.52
CA HIS A 46 -7.48 13.30 1.93
C HIS A 46 -8.02 13.12 0.51
N GLY A 47 -7.31 12.35 -0.34
CA GLY A 47 -7.76 12.04 -1.69
C GLY A 47 -9.13 11.35 -1.68
N THR A 48 -9.28 10.31 -0.85
CA THR A 48 -10.56 9.61 -0.69
C THR A 48 -11.68 10.57 -0.28
N ARG A 49 -11.48 11.36 0.78
CA ARG A 49 -12.50 12.28 1.30
C ARG A 49 -12.88 13.37 0.31
N ALA A 50 -11.91 13.89 -0.42
CA ALA A 50 -12.14 14.94 -1.41
C ALA A 50 -12.95 14.45 -2.62
N PHE A 51 -12.71 13.22 -3.07
CA PHE A 51 -13.38 12.66 -4.24
C PHE A 51 -14.65 11.88 -3.92
N LEU A 52 -14.84 11.40 -2.69
CA LEU A 52 -15.99 10.57 -2.31
C LEU A 52 -17.37 11.17 -2.67
N PRO A 53 -17.66 12.46 -2.41
CA PRO A 53 -18.94 13.06 -2.81
C PRO A 53 -19.17 13.00 -4.33
N HIS A 54 -18.13 13.21 -5.12
CA HIS A 54 -18.20 13.15 -6.58
C HIS A 54 -18.38 11.72 -7.10
N LEU A 55 -17.75 10.74 -6.45
CA LEU A 55 -17.92 9.32 -6.75
C LEU A 55 -19.34 8.84 -6.43
N ILE A 56 -19.92 9.30 -5.32
CA ILE A 56 -21.33 9.02 -4.97
C ILE A 56 -22.24 9.62 -6.02
N ALA A 57 -22.02 10.89 -6.38
CA ALA A 57 -22.86 11.61 -7.35
C ALA A 57 -22.79 11.00 -8.77
N SER A 58 -21.70 10.31 -9.13
CA SER A 58 -21.58 9.65 -10.44
C SER A 58 -22.54 8.45 -10.61
N GLY A 59 -23.00 7.84 -9.51
CA GLY A 59 -23.84 6.64 -9.55
C GLY A 59 -23.09 5.33 -9.86
N ASP A 60 -21.78 5.40 -10.16
CA ASP A 60 -20.87 4.26 -10.46
C ASP A 60 -19.44 4.62 -10.05
N GLY A 61 -19.27 4.87 -8.75
CA GLY A 61 -18.00 5.31 -8.19
C GLY A 61 -17.09 4.15 -7.77
N HIS A 62 -15.76 4.36 -7.83
CA HIS A 62 -14.79 3.40 -7.31
C HIS A 62 -13.61 4.10 -6.63
N VAL A 63 -13.36 3.78 -5.36
CA VAL A 63 -12.17 4.18 -4.62
C VAL A 63 -11.17 3.02 -4.62
N VAL A 64 -9.95 3.29 -5.05
CA VAL A 64 -8.83 2.32 -5.04
C VAL A 64 -7.69 2.89 -4.22
N ASN A 65 -7.41 2.28 -3.08
CA ASN A 65 -6.32 2.70 -2.19
C ASN A 65 -5.17 1.69 -2.23
N VAL A 66 -3.97 2.20 -2.55
CA VAL A 66 -2.78 1.34 -2.67
C VAL A 66 -2.07 1.24 -1.32
N SER A 67 -2.26 0.08 -0.69
CA SER A 67 -1.51 -0.37 0.49
C SER A 67 -0.21 -1.08 0.06
N SER A 68 0.11 -2.21 0.65
CA SER A 68 1.27 -3.08 0.37
C SER A 68 1.06 -4.44 1.03
N VAL A 69 1.87 -5.43 0.70
CA VAL A 69 2.04 -6.62 1.56
C VAL A 69 2.57 -6.25 2.95
N PHE A 70 3.24 -5.11 3.07
CA PHE A 70 3.64 -4.53 4.36
C PHE A 70 2.49 -3.83 5.11
N GLY A 71 1.29 -3.82 4.56
CA GLY A 71 0.02 -3.59 5.24
C GLY A 71 -0.65 -4.88 5.72
N LEU A 72 0.00 -6.05 5.51
CA LEU A 72 -0.46 -7.37 5.96
C LEU A 72 0.45 -7.94 7.04
N ILE A 73 1.76 -7.71 6.95
CA ILE A 73 2.78 -8.19 7.89
C ILE A 73 3.72 -7.06 8.31
N GLY A 74 4.24 -7.15 9.54
CA GLY A 74 5.30 -6.27 10.04
C GLY A 74 6.68 -6.77 9.59
N VAL A 75 7.54 -5.85 9.14
CA VAL A 75 8.89 -6.15 8.68
C VAL A 75 9.89 -5.23 9.40
N PRO A 76 11.01 -5.76 9.95
CA PRO A 76 12.04 -4.94 10.58
C PRO A 76 12.55 -3.83 9.67
N LYS A 77 12.92 -2.69 10.25
CA LYS A 77 13.39 -1.48 9.55
C LYS A 77 12.34 -0.76 8.69
N GLN A 78 11.10 -1.26 8.67
CA GLN A 78 10.00 -0.71 7.87
C GLN A 78 8.83 -0.22 8.76
N SER A 79 9.06 0.05 10.05
CA SER A 79 7.98 0.30 11.01
C SER A 79 7.06 1.47 10.65
N ALA A 80 7.59 2.61 10.19
CA ALA A 80 6.78 3.74 9.73
C ALA A 80 5.96 3.39 8.48
N TYR A 81 6.60 2.73 7.51
CA TYR A 81 5.93 2.27 6.29
C TYR A 81 4.86 1.21 6.59
N ASN A 82 5.17 0.24 7.47
CA ASN A 82 4.17 -0.71 7.96
C ASN A 82 2.98 0.01 8.58
N ALA A 83 3.22 0.95 9.53
CA ALA A 83 2.16 1.70 10.20
C ALA A 83 1.24 2.40 9.19
N ALA A 84 1.81 3.12 8.21
CA ALA A 84 1.04 3.80 7.19
C ALA A 84 0.23 2.83 6.31
N LYS A 85 0.83 1.73 5.85
CA LYS A 85 0.16 0.76 4.96
C LYS A 85 -0.90 -0.09 5.68
N PHE A 86 -0.71 -0.39 6.98
CA PHE A 86 -1.77 -0.97 7.82
C PHE A 86 -2.92 0.03 8.02
N ALA A 87 -2.62 1.32 8.27
CA ALA A 87 -3.63 2.37 8.38
C ALA A 87 -4.45 2.51 7.08
N VAL A 88 -3.81 2.51 5.90
CA VAL A 88 -4.50 2.52 4.60
C VAL A 88 -5.45 1.33 4.48
N ARG A 89 -4.99 0.13 4.83
CA ARG A 89 -5.83 -1.07 4.80
C ARG A 89 -7.04 -0.92 5.72
N GLY A 90 -6.84 -0.58 6.99
CA GLY A 90 -7.93 -0.45 7.96
C GLY A 90 -8.96 0.60 7.54
N PHE A 91 -8.48 1.77 7.10
CA PHE A 91 -9.31 2.85 6.57
C PHE A 91 -10.14 2.40 5.35
N THR A 92 -9.52 1.68 4.41
CA THR A 92 -10.19 1.23 3.19
C THR A 92 -11.22 0.14 3.47
N GLU A 93 -10.91 -0.81 4.37
CA GLU A 93 -11.83 -1.87 4.78
C GLU A 93 -13.05 -1.30 5.51
N ALA A 94 -12.87 -0.26 6.36
CA ALA A 94 -13.96 0.44 7.03
C ALA A 94 -14.85 1.20 6.03
N LEU A 95 -14.25 2.04 5.17
CA LEU A 95 -14.96 2.79 4.14
C LEU A 95 -15.84 1.87 3.26
N ARG A 96 -15.32 0.71 2.89
CA ARG A 96 -16.08 -0.26 2.10
C ARG A 96 -17.35 -0.72 2.82
N GLN A 97 -17.29 -0.93 4.13
CA GLN A 97 -18.45 -1.32 4.91
C GLN A 97 -19.44 -0.16 5.04
N GLU A 98 -18.96 1.07 5.23
CA GLU A 98 -19.78 2.28 5.27
C GLU A 98 -20.57 2.46 3.98
N MET A 99 -19.92 2.40 2.81
CA MET A 99 -20.59 2.52 1.50
C MET A 99 -21.69 1.47 1.31
N LYS A 100 -21.48 0.25 1.80
CA LYS A 100 -22.51 -0.80 1.75
C LYS A 100 -23.67 -0.55 2.71
N LEU A 101 -23.39 -0.14 3.95
CA LEU A 101 -24.41 0.14 4.96
C LEU A 101 -25.27 1.34 4.57
N GLU A 102 -24.69 2.33 3.93
CA GLU A 102 -25.35 3.54 3.46
C GLU A 102 -25.99 3.37 2.06
N ASN A 103 -25.88 2.17 1.45
CA ASN A 103 -26.35 1.88 0.10
C ASN A 103 -25.81 2.84 -0.96
N GLN A 104 -24.57 3.31 -0.80
CA GLN A 104 -23.92 4.20 -1.74
C GLN A 104 -23.39 3.43 -2.97
N PRO A 105 -23.50 4.00 -4.20
CA PRO A 105 -23.05 3.36 -5.43
C PRO A 105 -21.53 3.50 -5.62
N VAL A 106 -20.74 3.15 -4.60
CA VAL A 106 -19.28 3.28 -4.61
C VAL A 106 -18.63 1.95 -4.23
N ALA A 107 -17.90 1.39 -5.19
CA ALA A 107 -17.01 0.27 -4.94
C ALA A 107 -15.73 0.75 -4.22
N VAL A 108 -15.14 -0.11 -3.38
CA VAL A 108 -13.92 0.23 -2.65
C VAL A 108 -12.95 -0.96 -2.68
N SER A 109 -11.75 -0.74 -3.19
CA SER A 109 -10.68 -1.73 -3.30
C SER A 109 -9.44 -1.33 -2.53
N CYS A 110 -8.85 -2.28 -1.81
CA CYS A 110 -7.52 -2.15 -1.21
C CYS A 110 -6.52 -2.99 -2.01
N VAL A 111 -5.50 -2.35 -2.56
CA VAL A 111 -4.46 -3.02 -3.34
C VAL A 111 -3.26 -3.35 -2.44
N HIS A 112 -2.76 -4.58 -2.53
CA HIS A 112 -1.59 -5.03 -1.78
C HIS A 112 -0.50 -5.52 -2.74
N PRO A 113 0.34 -4.61 -3.27
CA PRO A 113 1.49 -5.00 -4.07
C PRO A 113 2.53 -5.74 -3.22
N GLY A 114 3.10 -6.79 -3.79
CA GLY A 114 4.34 -7.40 -3.33
C GLY A 114 5.57 -6.66 -3.85
N GLY A 115 6.61 -7.37 -4.21
CA GLY A 115 7.82 -6.81 -4.81
C GLY A 115 7.59 -6.39 -6.26
N ILE A 116 7.38 -5.11 -6.50
CA ILE A 116 7.23 -4.53 -7.83
C ILE A 116 8.51 -3.77 -8.20
N ARG A 117 8.98 -3.91 -9.44
CA ARG A 117 10.17 -3.22 -9.97
C ARG A 117 9.90 -1.74 -10.21
N THR A 118 9.82 -0.96 -9.13
CA THR A 118 9.58 0.49 -9.18
C THR A 118 10.77 1.26 -8.60
N ASN A 119 10.73 2.58 -8.72
CA ASN A 119 11.78 3.45 -8.19
C ASN A 119 11.62 3.76 -6.69
N ILE A 120 10.64 3.20 -6.00
CA ILE A 120 10.31 3.54 -4.60
C ILE A 120 11.48 3.30 -3.64
N VAL A 121 12.25 2.22 -3.85
CA VAL A 121 13.41 1.90 -3.01
C VAL A 121 14.59 2.83 -3.30
N ASN A 122 14.74 3.26 -4.56
CA ASN A 122 15.80 4.22 -4.93
C ASN A 122 15.54 5.63 -4.37
N ALA A 123 14.28 6.00 -4.22
CA ALA A 123 13.83 7.28 -3.66
C ALA A 123 13.60 7.21 -2.13
N ALA A 124 13.82 6.06 -1.49
CA ALA A 124 13.59 5.87 -0.06
C ALA A 124 14.53 6.72 0.79
N ARG A 125 14.02 7.27 1.89
CA ARG A 125 14.87 7.78 2.97
C ARG A 125 15.46 6.60 3.76
N MET A 126 16.64 6.80 4.34
CA MET A 126 17.37 5.74 5.03
C MET A 126 17.94 6.21 6.37
N GLY A 127 17.88 5.34 7.37
CA GLY A 127 18.56 5.53 8.64
C GLY A 127 20.10 5.51 8.46
N LYS A 128 20.81 6.06 9.44
CA LYS A 128 22.28 6.23 9.39
C LYS A 128 23.05 4.91 9.26
N SER A 129 22.49 3.82 9.80
CA SER A 129 23.14 2.49 9.74
C SER A 129 22.79 1.71 8.47
N GLU A 130 21.93 2.25 7.60
CA GLU A 130 21.46 1.54 6.41
C GLU A 130 22.44 1.66 5.24
N ASN A 131 22.66 0.54 4.56
CA ASN A 131 23.45 0.49 3.33
C ASN A 131 22.54 0.52 2.11
N ALA A 132 22.49 1.68 1.46
CA ALA A 132 21.65 1.92 0.27
C ALA A 132 21.93 0.92 -0.86
N VAL A 133 23.17 0.53 -1.09
CA VAL A 133 23.55 -0.41 -2.15
C VAL A 133 23.06 -1.82 -1.83
N ALA A 134 23.23 -2.27 -0.59
CA ALA A 134 22.78 -3.59 -0.15
C ALA A 134 21.26 -3.69 -0.20
N GLN A 135 20.55 -2.63 0.23
CA GLN A 135 19.09 -2.60 0.20
C GLN A 135 18.54 -2.63 -1.22
N ARG A 136 19.12 -1.86 -2.15
CA ARG A 136 18.73 -1.90 -3.57
C ARG A 136 18.92 -3.29 -4.16
N LYS A 137 20.07 -3.90 -3.97
CA LYS A 137 20.34 -5.28 -4.42
C LYS A 137 19.36 -6.30 -3.82
N GLY A 138 19.02 -6.14 -2.54
CA GLY A 138 18.01 -7.00 -1.88
C GLY A 138 16.62 -6.83 -2.47
N SER A 139 16.19 -5.58 -2.67
CA SER A 139 14.91 -5.26 -3.28
C SER A 139 14.80 -5.77 -4.72
N ASP A 140 15.83 -5.59 -5.55
CA ASP A 140 15.84 -6.05 -6.95
C ASP A 140 15.66 -7.57 -7.05
N LYS A 141 16.24 -8.34 -6.11
CA LYS A 141 16.06 -9.80 -6.05
C LYS A 141 14.63 -10.20 -5.67
N LEU A 142 13.95 -9.40 -4.87
CA LEU A 142 12.59 -9.66 -4.39
C LEU A 142 11.52 -9.11 -5.32
N ALA A 143 11.86 -8.13 -6.16
CA ALA A 143 10.93 -7.51 -7.10
C ALA A 143 10.70 -8.41 -8.32
N MET A 144 9.71 -9.30 -8.22
CA MET A 144 9.40 -10.29 -9.26
C MET A 144 8.40 -9.78 -10.30
N THR A 145 7.65 -8.72 -10.00
CA THR A 145 6.58 -8.22 -10.86
C THR A 145 6.98 -6.90 -11.52
N THR A 146 6.75 -6.76 -12.82
CA THR A 146 6.97 -5.48 -13.52
C THR A 146 5.84 -4.50 -13.25
N PRO A 147 6.07 -3.17 -13.39
CA PRO A 147 5.01 -2.16 -13.23
C PRO A 147 3.81 -2.38 -14.15
N GLU A 148 4.06 -2.75 -15.41
CA GLU A 148 3.02 -3.02 -16.41
C GLU A 148 2.16 -4.20 -15.98
N LYS A 149 2.79 -5.28 -15.49
CA LYS A 149 2.06 -6.45 -15.01
C LYS A 149 1.28 -6.16 -13.75
N ALA A 150 1.83 -5.33 -12.86
CA ALA A 150 1.12 -4.87 -11.67
C ALA A 150 -0.13 -4.06 -12.07
N ALA A 151 0.01 -3.12 -13.01
CA ALA A 151 -1.11 -2.33 -13.53
C ALA A 151 -2.21 -3.21 -14.14
N GLU A 152 -1.85 -4.21 -14.96
CA GLU A 152 -2.83 -5.16 -15.52
C GLU A 152 -3.64 -5.88 -14.43
N ILE A 153 -2.97 -6.34 -13.37
CA ILE A 153 -3.63 -7.06 -12.27
C ILE A 153 -4.56 -6.10 -11.52
N ILE A 154 -4.11 -4.87 -11.24
CA ILE A 154 -4.91 -3.85 -10.56
C ILE A 154 -6.16 -3.52 -11.38
N VAL A 155 -6.00 -3.21 -12.66
CA VAL A 155 -7.14 -2.89 -13.55
C VAL A 155 -8.14 -4.04 -13.63
N LYS A 156 -7.66 -5.28 -13.75
CA LYS A 156 -8.55 -6.47 -13.73
C LYS A 156 -9.31 -6.60 -12.41
N GLY A 157 -8.67 -6.33 -11.27
CA GLY A 157 -9.31 -6.35 -9.97
C GLY A 157 -10.38 -5.23 -9.83
N ILE A 158 -10.08 -4.03 -10.33
CA ILE A 158 -11.02 -2.90 -10.39
C ILE A 158 -12.26 -3.28 -11.20
N LEU A 159 -12.08 -3.79 -12.42
CA LEU A 159 -13.17 -4.20 -13.30
C LEU A 159 -14.05 -5.31 -12.72
N LYS A 160 -13.52 -6.10 -11.79
CA LYS A 160 -14.26 -7.16 -11.06
C LYS A 160 -14.81 -6.70 -9.72
N ASN A 161 -14.63 -5.45 -9.35
CA ASN A 161 -15.00 -4.90 -8.03
C ASN A 161 -14.39 -5.72 -6.86
N GLU A 162 -13.17 -6.22 -7.01
CA GLU A 162 -12.48 -6.98 -5.97
C GLU A 162 -12.16 -6.07 -4.77
N SER A 163 -12.52 -6.49 -3.58
CA SER A 163 -12.28 -5.71 -2.36
C SER A 163 -10.82 -5.68 -1.94
N ARG A 164 -10.10 -6.76 -2.25
CA ARG A 164 -8.68 -6.95 -1.95
C ARG A 164 -7.99 -7.44 -3.22
N ILE A 165 -7.07 -6.63 -3.73
CA ILE A 165 -6.33 -6.93 -4.96
C ILE A 165 -4.88 -7.24 -4.55
N LEU A 166 -4.49 -8.51 -4.63
CA LEU A 166 -3.12 -8.96 -4.37
C LEU A 166 -2.32 -8.92 -5.67
N VAL A 167 -1.18 -8.22 -5.65
CA VAL A 167 -0.37 -7.99 -6.86
C VAL A 167 0.99 -8.67 -6.75
N GLY A 168 1.16 -9.74 -7.52
CA GLY A 168 2.37 -10.56 -7.56
C GLY A 168 2.22 -11.87 -6.77
N PRO A 169 3.00 -12.90 -7.13
CA PRO A 169 2.91 -14.22 -6.51
C PRO A 169 3.32 -14.21 -5.03
N ASP A 170 4.24 -13.34 -4.67
CA ASP A 170 4.70 -13.10 -3.31
C ASP A 170 3.59 -12.49 -2.43
N ALA A 171 2.73 -11.63 -2.99
CA ALA A 171 1.59 -11.07 -2.28
C ALA A 171 0.60 -12.15 -1.85
N TRP A 172 0.33 -13.13 -2.71
CA TRP A 172 -0.52 -14.28 -2.38
C TRP A 172 0.08 -15.16 -1.29
N GLY A 173 1.39 -15.42 -1.38
CA GLY A 173 2.10 -16.19 -0.36
C GLY A 173 2.09 -15.50 1.01
N ILE A 174 2.35 -14.20 1.06
CA ILE A 174 2.35 -13.40 2.29
C ILE A 174 0.95 -13.32 2.91
N ASP A 175 -0.09 -13.06 2.10
CA ASP A 175 -1.48 -13.02 2.59
C ASP A 175 -1.90 -14.38 3.18
N ALA A 176 -1.57 -15.48 2.50
CA ALA A 176 -1.86 -16.83 2.97
C ALA A 176 -1.13 -17.15 4.30
N ILE A 177 0.16 -16.85 4.38
CA ILE A 177 0.96 -17.05 5.60
C ILE A 177 0.37 -16.23 6.77
N ASN A 178 0.07 -14.96 6.55
CA ASN A 178 -0.51 -14.11 7.59
C ASN A 178 -1.87 -14.62 8.08
N ARG A 179 -2.73 -15.08 7.19
CA ARG A 179 -4.05 -15.64 7.55
C ARG A 179 -3.97 -16.94 8.31
N LEU A 180 -3.06 -17.82 7.92
CA LEU A 180 -2.94 -19.17 8.50
C LEU A 180 -2.18 -19.14 9.84
N LEU A 181 -1.12 -18.33 9.94
CA LEU A 181 -0.24 -18.34 11.09
C LEU A 181 -0.55 -17.24 12.12
N GLY A 182 -1.35 -16.21 11.76
CA GLY A 182 -1.55 -15.06 12.66
C GLY A 182 -0.18 -14.46 13.07
N SER A 183 0.04 -14.22 14.36
CA SER A 183 1.31 -13.69 14.87
C SER A 183 2.50 -14.65 14.74
N ALA A 184 2.27 -15.95 14.52
CA ALA A 184 3.34 -16.95 14.37
C ALA A 184 4.15 -16.80 13.06
N TYR A 185 3.78 -15.89 12.15
CA TYR A 185 4.61 -15.55 11.00
C TYR A 185 5.90 -14.77 11.41
N GLN A 186 5.90 -14.09 12.56
CA GLN A 186 6.99 -13.19 12.96
C GLN A 186 8.37 -13.87 13.04
N PRO A 187 8.53 -15.07 13.62
CA PRO A 187 9.81 -15.78 13.60
C PRO A 187 10.32 -16.08 12.18
N LEU A 188 9.43 -16.29 11.21
CA LEU A 188 9.81 -16.52 9.81
C LEU A 188 10.37 -15.23 9.19
N VAL A 189 9.70 -14.09 9.43
CA VAL A 189 10.15 -12.77 8.97
C VAL A 189 11.47 -12.39 9.65
N GLU A 190 11.62 -12.65 10.96
CA GLU A 190 12.87 -12.40 11.70
C GLU A 190 14.04 -13.18 11.10
N ARG A 191 13.86 -14.48 10.87
CA ARG A 191 14.90 -15.33 10.27
C ARG A 191 15.28 -14.88 8.88
N PHE A 192 14.30 -14.51 8.06
CA PHE A 192 14.53 -13.98 6.71
C PHE A 192 15.27 -12.63 6.77
N SER A 193 14.84 -11.73 7.63
CA SER A 193 15.43 -10.39 7.79
C SER A 193 16.86 -10.47 8.30
N ARG A 194 17.15 -11.34 9.27
CA ARG A 194 18.52 -11.57 9.79
C ARG A 194 19.47 -11.98 8.67
N LYS A 195 19.01 -12.79 7.71
CA LYS A 195 19.84 -13.25 6.58
C LYS A 195 20.02 -12.21 5.48
N ASN A 196 19.04 -11.30 5.29
CA ASN A 196 18.99 -10.44 4.11
C ASN A 196 19.05 -8.93 4.39
N LEU A 197 18.75 -8.49 5.62
CA LEU A 197 18.67 -7.07 5.99
C LEU A 197 19.66 -6.63 7.06
N TYR A 198 20.31 -7.58 7.76
CA TYR A 198 21.21 -7.32 8.89
C TYR A 198 22.64 -7.86 8.65
N ILE A 199 23.01 -8.13 7.39
CA ILE A 199 24.36 -8.52 6.98
C ILE A 199 25.12 -7.29 6.53
#